data_ef381d77d446ee6b3b9ca8d20868deb8
#
_entry.id   ef381d77d446ee6b3b9ca8d20868deb8
#
_cell.length_a   1.000
_cell.length_b   1.000
_cell.length_c   1.000
_cell.angle_alpha   90.00
_cell.angle_beta   90.00
_cell.angle_gamma   90.00
#
_symmetry.space_group_name_H-M   'P 1'
#
loop_
_entity.id
_entity.type
_entity.pdbx_description
1 polymer ?
#
loop_
_entity_poly.entity_id
_entity_poly.type
_entity_poly.pdbx_seq_one_letter_code
_entity_poly.pdbx_strand_id
1 'polypeptide(L)'
;MSKTIVLFAAAVALTFGGLAMVNSSRAADEKAERVFELRTYTAAEGKLDALLARFRDHTNKLFTKHGMEMIGYWTPTDGSKAKNTLIYILAFPSREAADKAWKEFGADPEWKAAAAESEKNGKLVTKVERVFMKPTDFSAMK
;
A
#
# COMPACT_ATOMS: atom_id res chain seq x y z
N MET A 1 -36.18 -61.77 61.39
CA MET A 1 -34.87 -61.12 61.41
C MET A 1 -34.24 -61.26 60.01
N SER A 2 -34.47 -60.29 59.14
CA SER A 2 -34.08 -60.34 57.75
C SER A 2 -32.93 -59.40 57.49
N LYS A 3 -31.81 -59.90 57.06
CA LYS A 3 -30.61 -59.12 56.73
C LYS A 3 -30.71 -58.72 55.28
N THR A 4 -30.91 -57.48 55.03
CA THR A 4 -30.92 -56.88 53.68
C THR A 4 -29.48 -56.58 53.27
N ILE A 5 -29.01 -57.24 52.20
CA ILE A 5 -27.74 -57.03 51.62
C ILE A 5 -27.94 -55.95 50.53
N VAL A 6 -27.28 -54.76 50.70
CA VAL A 6 -27.27 -53.72 49.73
C VAL A 6 -26.05 -53.94 48.80
N LEU A 7 -26.31 -54.24 47.53
CA LEU A 7 -25.28 -54.31 46.52
C LEU A 7 -25.02 -52.88 46.00
N PHE A 8 -23.80 -52.40 46.19
CA PHE A 8 -23.31 -51.22 45.50
C PHE A 8 -22.85 -51.57 44.07
N ALA A 9 -23.60 -51.13 43.11
CA ALA A 9 -23.15 -51.16 41.72
C ALA A 9 -22.28 -49.96 41.45
N ALA A 10 -20.98 -50.17 41.26
CA ALA A 10 -20.07 -49.14 40.81
C ALA A 10 -20.23 -48.93 39.30
N ALA A 11 -20.80 -47.80 38.93
CA ALA A 11 -20.84 -47.36 37.53
C ALA A 11 -19.48 -46.75 37.17
N VAL A 12 -18.71 -47.42 36.34
CA VAL A 12 -17.52 -46.87 35.71
C VAL A 12 -17.94 -45.98 34.55
N ALA A 13 -17.88 -44.69 34.76
CA ALA A 13 -18.06 -43.70 33.67
C ALA A 13 -16.76 -43.62 32.86
N LEU A 14 -16.76 -44.25 31.69
CA LEU A 14 -15.74 -44.02 30.66
C LEU A 14 -15.94 -42.62 30.08
N THR A 15 -15.15 -41.65 30.57
CA THR A 15 -15.05 -40.35 29.92
C THR A 15 -14.19 -40.52 28.65
N PHE A 16 -14.84 -40.57 27.50
CA PHE A 16 -14.20 -40.33 26.21
C PHE A 16 -13.72 -38.88 26.17
N GLY A 17 -12.45 -38.67 26.53
CA GLY A 17 -11.76 -37.41 26.29
C GLY A 17 -11.60 -37.22 24.78
N GLY A 18 -12.56 -36.54 24.19
CA GLY A 18 -12.42 -36.04 22.82
C GLY A 18 -11.27 -35.04 22.77
N LEU A 19 -10.11 -35.50 22.28
CA LEU A 19 -9.01 -34.65 21.91
C LEU A 19 -9.47 -33.81 20.71
N ALA A 20 -10.08 -32.65 21.00
CA ALA A 20 -10.31 -31.64 19.98
C ALA A 20 -8.93 -31.22 19.46
N MET A 21 -8.54 -31.81 18.33
CA MET A 21 -7.46 -31.27 17.52
C MET A 21 -7.90 -29.87 17.10
N VAL A 22 -7.43 -28.88 17.86
CA VAL A 22 -7.42 -27.50 17.40
C VAL A 22 -6.50 -27.50 16.19
N ASN A 23 -7.11 -27.68 15.02
CA ASN A 23 -6.46 -27.42 13.76
C ASN A 23 -6.27 -25.89 13.74
N SER A 24 -5.23 -25.43 14.43
CA SER A 24 -4.68 -24.10 14.20
C SER A 24 -4.27 -24.11 12.75
N SER A 25 -5.22 -23.76 11.88
CA SER A 25 -4.91 -23.25 10.57
C SER A 25 -3.96 -22.10 10.82
N ARG A 26 -2.68 -22.42 10.77
CA ARG A 26 -1.65 -21.48 10.48
C ARG A 26 -2.04 -20.93 9.09
N ALA A 27 -2.96 -19.96 9.08
CA ALA A 27 -2.96 -18.98 8.03
C ALA A 27 -1.51 -18.46 8.07
N ALA A 28 -0.69 -18.99 7.16
CA ALA A 28 0.60 -18.41 6.90
C ALA A 28 0.25 -16.94 6.75
N ASP A 29 0.80 -16.11 7.62
CA ASP A 29 0.91 -14.67 7.40
C ASP A 29 1.63 -14.56 6.05
N GLU A 30 0.86 -14.59 4.98
CA GLU A 30 1.32 -14.25 3.66
C GLU A 30 1.57 -12.75 3.79
N LYS A 31 2.78 -12.43 4.27
CA LYS A 31 3.27 -11.08 4.43
C LYS A 31 3.00 -10.40 3.10
N ALA A 32 1.95 -9.59 3.07
CA ALA A 32 1.51 -8.94 1.85
C ALA A 32 2.75 -8.38 1.15
N GLU A 33 3.00 -8.87 -0.07
CA GLU A 33 4.24 -8.56 -0.78
C GLU A 33 4.26 -7.07 -1.08
N ARG A 34 5.21 -6.35 -0.45
CA ARG A 34 5.38 -4.92 -0.66
C ARG A 34 5.57 -4.63 -2.13
N VAL A 35 4.81 -3.69 -2.65
CA VAL A 35 4.87 -3.29 -4.06
C VAL A 35 5.41 -1.87 -4.19
N PHE A 36 6.12 -1.65 -5.27
CA PHE A 36 6.65 -0.33 -5.65
C PHE A 36 5.93 0.15 -6.91
N GLU A 37 5.60 1.42 -6.96
CA GLU A 37 5.02 2.04 -8.15
C GLU A 37 5.99 3.09 -8.70
N LEU A 38 6.56 2.80 -9.86
CA LEU A 38 7.31 3.77 -10.64
C LEU A 38 6.34 4.63 -11.43
N ARG A 39 6.46 5.93 -11.30
CA ARG A 39 5.70 6.90 -12.10
C ARG A 39 6.62 7.81 -12.87
N THR A 40 6.29 8.02 -14.13
CA THR A 40 6.96 8.97 -15.01
C THR A 40 5.95 9.99 -15.50
N TYR A 41 6.16 11.24 -15.13
CA TYR A 41 5.33 12.36 -15.53
C TYR A 41 6.05 13.15 -16.62
N THR A 42 5.36 13.38 -17.72
CA THR A 42 5.79 14.35 -18.74
C THR A 42 5.07 15.68 -18.47
N ALA A 43 5.82 16.68 -18.07
CA ALA A 43 5.29 18.04 -17.91
C ALA A 43 5.00 18.69 -19.25
N ALA A 44 4.04 19.60 -19.27
CA ALA A 44 3.84 20.49 -20.41
C ALA A 44 5.10 21.37 -20.62
N GLU A 45 5.26 21.91 -21.80
CA GLU A 45 6.41 22.77 -22.13
C GLU A 45 6.57 23.92 -21.14
N GLY A 46 7.78 24.06 -20.58
CA GLY A 46 8.11 25.07 -19.57
C GLY A 46 7.41 24.91 -18.22
N LYS A 47 6.73 23.76 -17.94
CA LYS A 47 5.96 23.54 -16.71
C LYS A 47 6.64 22.62 -15.70
N LEU A 48 7.85 22.13 -15.96
CA LEU A 48 8.53 21.21 -15.04
C LEU A 48 8.75 21.85 -13.65
N ASP A 49 9.25 23.09 -13.58
CA ASP A 49 9.50 23.76 -12.30
C ASP A 49 8.21 23.97 -11.49
N ALA A 50 7.11 24.32 -12.16
CA ALA A 50 5.80 24.42 -11.51
C ALA A 50 5.28 23.07 -11.02
N LEU A 51 5.53 21.98 -11.77
CA LEU A 51 5.21 20.63 -11.34
C LEU A 51 6.03 20.25 -10.10
N LEU A 52 7.33 20.52 -10.10
CA LEU A 52 8.20 20.23 -8.95
C LEU A 52 7.78 21.05 -7.72
N ALA A 53 7.39 22.32 -7.89
CA ALA A 53 6.85 23.15 -6.81
C ALA A 53 5.57 22.53 -6.24
N ARG A 54 4.61 22.09 -7.06
CA ARG A 54 3.40 21.42 -6.59
C ARG A 54 3.71 20.17 -5.76
N PHE A 55 4.71 19.37 -6.17
CA PHE A 55 5.13 18.19 -5.40
C PHE A 55 5.70 18.59 -4.04
N ARG A 56 6.61 19.58 -4.02
CA ARG A 56 7.26 20.06 -2.80
C ARG A 56 6.27 20.65 -1.80
N ASP A 57 5.38 21.50 -2.28
CA ASP A 57 4.56 22.34 -1.43
C ASP A 57 3.24 21.65 -1.01
N HIS A 58 2.73 20.71 -1.82
CA HIS A 58 1.43 20.08 -1.60
C HIS A 58 1.44 18.55 -1.71
N THR A 59 1.91 17.99 -2.84
CA THR A 59 1.68 16.58 -3.17
C THR A 59 2.33 15.64 -2.15
N ASN A 60 3.58 15.90 -1.75
CA ASN A 60 4.32 15.04 -0.83
C ASN A 60 3.66 14.95 0.55
N LYS A 61 3.15 16.06 1.07
CA LYS A 61 2.39 16.08 2.32
C LYS A 61 1.13 15.21 2.22
N LEU A 62 0.44 15.32 1.09
CA LEU A 62 -0.79 14.56 0.85
C LEU A 62 -0.51 13.07 0.59
N PHE A 63 0.60 12.73 -0.05
CA PHE A 63 1.05 11.34 -0.15
C PHE A 63 1.25 10.73 1.23
N THR A 64 1.95 11.43 2.13
CA THR A 64 2.12 10.97 3.52
C THR A 64 0.78 10.81 4.24
N LYS A 65 -0.14 11.77 4.08
CA LYS A 65 -1.49 11.73 4.66
C LYS A 65 -2.26 10.48 4.24
N HIS A 66 -2.09 10.02 3.01
CA HIS A 66 -2.75 8.83 2.46
C HIS A 66 -1.91 7.56 2.52
N GLY A 67 -0.86 7.52 3.36
CA GLY A 67 -0.06 6.32 3.61
C GLY A 67 0.80 5.87 2.43
N MET A 68 1.11 6.76 1.50
CA MET A 68 2.03 6.51 0.40
C MET A 68 3.47 6.78 0.86
N GLU A 69 4.32 5.76 0.85
CA GLU A 69 5.72 5.91 1.20
C GLU A 69 6.52 6.41 -0.01
N MET A 70 7.15 7.56 0.14
CA MET A 70 7.98 8.17 -0.91
C MET A 70 9.39 7.60 -0.86
N ILE A 71 9.79 6.88 -1.92
CA ILE A 71 11.12 6.28 -2.03
C ILE A 71 12.14 7.28 -2.60
N GLY A 72 11.76 8.01 -3.64
CA GLY A 72 12.61 9.02 -4.22
C GLY A 72 12.03 9.66 -5.47
N TYR A 73 12.67 10.75 -5.89
CA TYR A 73 12.28 11.59 -7.02
C TYR A 73 13.50 11.95 -7.85
N TRP A 74 13.36 11.89 -9.16
CA TRP A 74 14.43 12.20 -10.08
C TRP A 74 13.92 13.02 -11.27
N THR A 75 14.80 13.87 -11.78
CA THR A 75 14.67 14.46 -13.13
C THR A 75 15.86 13.96 -13.95
N PRO A 76 15.67 13.53 -15.22
CA PRO A 76 16.78 13.19 -16.09
C PRO A 76 17.73 14.36 -16.27
N THR A 77 19.02 14.09 -16.40
CA THR A 77 20.07 15.10 -16.56
C THR A 77 20.45 15.36 -18.01
N ASP A 78 20.02 14.48 -18.93
CA ASP A 78 20.39 14.49 -20.33
C ASP A 78 19.20 14.30 -21.26
N GLY A 79 19.41 14.63 -22.52
CA GLY A 79 18.40 14.51 -23.56
C GLY A 79 17.19 15.42 -23.40
N SER A 80 16.18 15.22 -24.24
CA SER A 80 14.95 16.02 -24.25
C SER A 80 14.14 15.87 -22.95
N LYS A 81 14.27 14.73 -22.27
CA LYS A 81 13.56 14.42 -21.02
C LYS A 81 14.01 15.28 -19.84
N ALA A 82 15.24 15.80 -19.85
CA ALA A 82 15.78 16.65 -18.79
C ALA A 82 14.93 17.91 -18.54
N LYS A 83 14.23 18.38 -19.56
CA LYS A 83 13.46 19.64 -19.52
C LYS A 83 11.98 19.46 -19.09
N ASN A 84 11.47 18.23 -19.09
CA ASN A 84 10.04 18.02 -18.91
C ASN A 84 9.65 16.74 -18.16
N THR A 85 10.60 16.03 -17.55
CA THR A 85 10.28 14.71 -16.97
C THR A 85 10.55 14.69 -15.47
N LEU A 86 9.55 14.27 -14.69
CA LEU A 86 9.67 13.88 -13.30
C LEU A 86 9.44 12.37 -13.18
N ILE A 87 10.40 11.68 -12.55
CA ILE A 87 10.31 10.25 -12.25
C ILE A 87 10.26 10.11 -10.74
N TYR A 88 9.38 9.25 -10.22
CA TYR A 88 9.37 8.96 -8.80
C TYR A 88 8.88 7.55 -8.49
N ILE A 89 9.23 7.05 -7.33
CA ILE A 89 8.83 5.75 -6.84
C ILE A 89 8.12 5.92 -5.50
N LEU A 90 6.94 5.30 -5.40
CA LEU A 90 6.21 5.10 -4.16
C LEU A 90 6.24 3.63 -3.77
N ALA A 91 6.13 3.35 -2.47
CA ALA A 91 5.97 1.99 -1.98
C ALA A 91 4.69 1.85 -1.17
N PHE A 92 4.11 0.65 -1.23
CA PHE A 92 2.86 0.30 -0.55
C PHE A 92 2.99 -1.09 0.07
N PRO A 93 2.27 -1.38 1.17
CA PRO A 93 2.24 -2.71 1.77
C PRO A 93 1.71 -3.80 0.84
N SER A 94 0.79 -3.44 -0.08
CA SER A 94 0.22 -4.34 -1.09
C SER A 94 -0.34 -3.55 -2.27
N ARG A 95 -0.75 -4.24 -3.31
CA ARG A 95 -1.42 -3.64 -4.47
C ARG A 95 -2.77 -3.02 -4.08
N GLU A 96 -3.54 -3.68 -3.24
CA GLU A 96 -4.84 -3.21 -2.74
C GLU A 96 -4.67 -1.93 -1.93
N ALA A 97 -3.60 -1.86 -1.11
CA ALA A 97 -3.27 -0.64 -0.36
C ALA A 97 -2.93 0.52 -1.30
N ALA A 98 -2.22 0.27 -2.40
CA ALA A 98 -1.94 1.28 -3.42
C ALA A 98 -3.22 1.79 -4.08
N ASP A 99 -4.09 0.90 -4.51
CA ASP A 99 -5.35 1.26 -5.19
C ASP A 99 -6.26 2.07 -4.25
N LYS A 100 -6.33 1.70 -2.96
CA LYS A 100 -7.06 2.46 -1.92
C LYS A 100 -6.45 3.85 -1.73
N ALA A 101 -5.13 3.94 -1.52
CA ALA A 101 -4.43 5.19 -1.28
C ALA A 101 -4.60 6.18 -2.44
N TRP A 102 -4.51 5.73 -3.68
CA TRP A 102 -4.74 6.56 -4.86
C TRP A 102 -6.17 7.03 -4.98
N LYS A 103 -7.15 6.19 -4.63
CA LYS A 103 -8.57 6.58 -4.61
C LYS A 103 -8.82 7.67 -3.58
N GLU A 104 -8.31 7.50 -2.38
CA GLU A 104 -8.46 8.47 -1.28
C GLU A 104 -7.75 9.79 -1.58
N PHE A 105 -6.51 9.74 -2.08
CA PHE A 105 -5.76 10.91 -2.53
C PHE A 105 -6.51 11.69 -3.61
N GLY A 106 -7.02 11.00 -4.64
CA GLY A 106 -7.76 11.65 -5.73
C GLY A 106 -9.10 12.28 -5.29
N ALA A 107 -9.68 11.79 -4.19
CA ALA A 107 -10.91 12.33 -3.61
C ALA A 107 -10.66 13.49 -2.64
N ASP A 108 -9.42 13.65 -2.16
CA ASP A 108 -9.05 14.63 -1.13
C ASP A 108 -9.31 16.07 -1.61
N PRO A 109 -10.07 16.86 -0.85
CA PRO A 109 -10.36 18.25 -1.22
C PRO A 109 -9.10 19.14 -1.23
N GLU A 110 -8.11 18.89 -0.36
CA GLU A 110 -6.84 19.62 -0.38
C GLU A 110 -6.07 19.35 -1.68
N TRP A 111 -6.06 18.08 -2.16
CA TRP A 111 -5.48 17.75 -3.45
C TRP A 111 -6.18 18.45 -4.60
N LYS A 112 -7.51 18.41 -4.62
CA LYS A 112 -8.31 19.06 -5.67
C LYS A 112 -8.05 20.55 -5.73
N ALA A 113 -7.98 21.21 -4.58
CA ALA A 113 -7.67 22.65 -4.50
C ALA A 113 -6.24 22.95 -5.00
N ALA A 114 -5.24 22.18 -4.55
CA ALA A 114 -3.85 22.35 -4.97
C ALA A 114 -3.67 22.09 -6.48
N ALA A 115 -4.32 21.07 -7.01
CA ALA A 115 -4.31 20.78 -8.44
C ALA A 115 -4.93 21.91 -9.26
N ALA A 116 -6.12 22.38 -8.88
CA ALA A 116 -6.81 23.46 -9.56
C ALA A 116 -6.00 24.76 -9.54
N GLU A 117 -5.45 25.14 -8.38
CA GLU A 117 -4.62 26.34 -8.25
C GLU A 117 -3.36 26.27 -9.11
N SER A 118 -2.66 25.13 -9.07
CA SER A 118 -1.42 24.95 -9.83
C SER A 118 -1.63 24.89 -11.34
N GLU A 119 -2.85 24.56 -11.79
CA GLU A 119 -3.21 24.43 -13.22
C GLU A 119 -4.07 25.56 -13.76
N LYS A 120 -4.30 26.63 -12.99
CA LYS A 120 -5.07 27.81 -13.44
C LYS A 120 -4.48 28.47 -14.70
N ASN A 121 -3.18 28.34 -14.92
CA ASN A 121 -2.47 28.85 -16.11
C ASN A 121 -2.11 27.71 -17.10
N GLY A 122 -2.92 26.67 -17.15
CA GLY A 122 -2.76 25.51 -18.02
C GLY A 122 -2.26 24.26 -17.30
N LYS A 123 -2.45 23.13 -17.92
CA LYS A 123 -2.06 21.82 -17.37
C LYS A 123 -0.56 21.75 -17.09
N LEU A 124 -0.19 21.17 -15.97
CA LEU A 124 1.21 20.89 -15.64
C LEU A 124 1.70 19.58 -16.26
N VAL A 125 0.84 18.58 -16.39
CA VAL A 125 1.20 17.22 -16.83
C VAL A 125 0.42 16.86 -18.07
N THR A 126 1.13 16.43 -19.12
CA THR A 126 0.55 15.98 -20.38
C THR A 126 0.44 14.47 -20.48
N LYS A 127 1.33 13.73 -19.79
CA LYS A 127 1.36 12.27 -19.79
C LYS A 127 1.77 11.72 -18.43
N VAL A 128 1.12 10.64 -18.00
CA VAL A 128 1.49 9.85 -16.84
C VAL A 128 1.66 8.41 -17.26
N GLU A 129 2.85 7.86 -17.03
CA GLU A 129 3.14 6.44 -17.16
C GLU A 129 3.34 5.84 -15.76
N ARG A 130 2.85 4.62 -15.55
CA ARG A 130 3.00 3.94 -14.26
C ARG A 130 3.32 2.47 -14.46
N VAL A 131 4.19 1.93 -13.61
CA VAL A 131 4.55 0.52 -13.58
C VAL A 131 4.59 0.06 -12.14
N PHE A 132 3.82 -0.97 -11.81
CA PHE A 132 3.97 -1.66 -10.53
C PHE A 132 5.08 -2.68 -10.62
N MET A 133 5.89 -2.75 -9.57
CA MET A 133 7.09 -3.57 -9.50
C MET A 133 7.12 -4.30 -8.16
N LYS A 134 7.69 -5.50 -8.16
CA LYS A 134 8.12 -6.18 -6.94
C LYS A 134 9.64 -6.26 -6.91
N PRO A 135 10.26 -6.20 -5.72
CA PRO A 135 11.70 -6.34 -5.64
C PRO A 135 12.12 -7.75 -6.04
N THR A 136 13.28 -7.86 -6.68
CA THR A 136 13.94 -9.14 -6.89
C THR A 136 14.59 -9.64 -5.60
N ASP A 137 14.97 -10.92 -5.55
CA ASP A 137 15.67 -11.52 -4.41
C ASP A 137 16.99 -10.82 -4.08
N PHE A 138 17.67 -10.28 -5.08
CA PHE A 138 18.93 -9.52 -4.95
C PHE A 138 18.74 -8.00 -4.83
N SER A 139 17.52 -7.49 -4.79
CA SER A 139 17.29 -6.05 -4.58
C SER A 139 17.67 -5.64 -3.16
N ALA A 140 18.42 -4.54 -3.03
CA ALA A 140 18.72 -3.93 -1.73
C ALA A 140 17.47 -3.32 -1.07
N MET A 141 16.46 -2.95 -1.88
CA MET A 141 15.20 -2.38 -1.45
C MET A 141 14.12 -3.45 -1.50
N LYS A 142 13.47 -3.71 -0.37
CA LYS A 142 12.42 -4.73 -0.17
C LYS A 142 11.13 -4.10 0.29
#